data_d4f7488114dea5607bcc6ca6b1a05524
#
_entry.id   d4f7488114dea5607bcc6ca6b1a05524
#
_cell.length_a   1.000
_cell.length_b   1.000
_cell.length_c   1.000
_cell.angle_alpha   90.00
_cell.angle_beta   90.00
_cell.angle_gamma   90.00
#
_symmetry.space_group_name_H-M   'P 1'
#
loop_
_entity.id
_entity.type
_entity.pdbx_description
1 polymer ?
#
loop_
_entity_poly.entity_id
_entity_poly.type
_entity_poly.pdbx_seq_one_letter_code
_entity_poly.pdbx_strand_id
1 'polypeptide(L)'
;KRPVHLRELIVMAGGIIDGASGDINIFRPKDLSCRPTMVPAAGILSQPGSTQDNVSMVTIIKIADLLSGKTNADPQILSGDIITVNRALPIYIIGAVINPRPVYSREKMTLSRLIATAGGLSKDADASRLIIFRRDGLEVRSIEADLTKIKNGRSEDEVLLPFDIIEVASKGGSKRKYPPMVANEQNTDRSKQELPLRIVE
;
A
#
# COMPACT_ATOMS: atom_id res chain seq x y z
N LYS A 1 4.45 36.55 -4.77
CA LYS A 1 4.90 35.12 -4.77
C LYS A 1 4.13 34.42 -5.87
N ARG A 2 4.81 33.67 -6.77
CA ARG A 2 4.13 32.90 -7.80
C ARG A 2 3.46 31.68 -7.18
N PRO A 3 2.34 31.21 -7.73
CA PRO A 3 1.73 29.98 -7.28
C PRO A 3 2.66 28.78 -7.55
N VAL A 4 2.75 27.84 -6.60
CA VAL A 4 3.49 26.59 -6.73
C VAL A 4 2.49 25.48 -6.99
N HIS A 5 2.76 24.63 -7.97
CA HIS A 5 1.94 23.47 -8.30
C HIS A 5 2.52 22.19 -7.75
N LEU A 6 1.69 21.14 -7.60
CA LEU A 6 2.07 19.86 -7.03
C LEU A 6 3.30 19.25 -7.73
N ARG A 7 3.33 19.28 -9.05
CA ARG A 7 4.45 18.76 -9.85
C ARG A 7 5.76 19.47 -9.54
N GLU A 8 5.73 20.80 -9.46
CA GLU A 8 6.90 21.59 -9.13
C GLU A 8 7.41 21.27 -7.73
N LEU A 9 6.51 21.13 -6.76
CA LEU A 9 6.86 20.77 -5.39
C LEU A 9 7.53 19.40 -5.32
N ILE A 10 7.01 18.40 -6.04
CA ILE A 10 7.60 17.06 -6.10
C ILE A 10 9.01 17.10 -6.69
N VAL A 11 9.21 17.88 -7.76
CA VAL A 11 10.54 18.06 -8.35
C VAL A 11 11.49 18.72 -7.35
N MET A 12 11.05 19.74 -6.62
CA MET A 12 11.84 20.39 -5.59
C MET A 12 12.18 19.46 -4.41
N ALA A 13 11.30 18.49 -4.11
CA ALA A 13 11.52 17.46 -3.08
C ALA A 13 12.44 16.32 -3.53
N GLY A 14 12.93 16.33 -4.78
CA GLY A 14 13.79 15.28 -5.33
C GLY A 14 13.06 14.18 -6.10
N GLY A 15 11.76 14.37 -6.37
CA GLY A 15 10.96 13.42 -7.15
C GLY A 15 10.25 12.37 -6.31
N ILE A 16 9.75 11.34 -6.98
CA ILE A 16 9.04 10.21 -6.36
C ILE A 16 9.94 8.98 -6.42
N ILE A 17 10.19 8.39 -5.26
CA ILE A 17 11.04 7.20 -5.13
C ILE A 17 10.38 5.94 -5.71
N ASP A 18 11.19 4.96 -6.13
CA ASP A 18 10.71 3.62 -6.44
C ASP A 18 10.09 2.98 -5.19
N GLY A 19 8.98 2.27 -5.38
CA GLY A 19 8.22 1.70 -4.26
C GLY A 19 7.24 2.68 -3.59
N ALA A 20 7.06 3.90 -4.10
CA ALA A 20 5.94 4.76 -3.72
C ALA A 20 4.61 4.14 -4.17
N SER A 21 3.52 4.39 -3.42
CA SER A 21 2.17 4.03 -3.84
C SER A 21 1.76 4.81 -5.10
N GLY A 22 0.66 4.40 -5.72
CA GLY A 22 0.15 5.09 -6.91
C GLY A 22 -0.51 6.45 -6.62
N ASP A 23 -0.66 6.82 -5.34
CA ASP A 23 -1.46 7.96 -4.92
C ASP A 23 -0.66 8.97 -4.09
N ILE A 24 -0.96 10.25 -4.31
CA ILE A 24 -0.48 11.39 -3.53
C ILE A 24 -1.67 11.93 -2.76
N ASN A 25 -1.56 12.05 -1.46
CA ASN A 25 -2.57 12.63 -0.60
C ASN A 25 -2.20 14.07 -0.25
N ILE A 26 -3.10 14.99 -0.52
CA ILE A 26 -2.98 16.40 -0.14
C ILE A 26 -4.01 16.63 0.96
N PHE A 27 -3.54 16.87 2.16
CA PHE A 27 -4.37 17.25 3.29
C PHE A 27 -4.31 18.77 3.44
N ARG A 28 -5.47 19.42 3.31
CA ARG A 28 -5.63 20.86 3.49
C ARG A 28 -6.41 21.14 4.75
N PRO A 29 -5.75 21.56 5.85
CA PRO A 29 -6.44 21.95 7.07
C PRO A 29 -7.23 23.24 6.83
N LYS A 30 -8.45 23.30 7.35
CA LYS A 30 -9.36 24.44 7.17
C LYS A 30 -8.95 25.68 7.97
N ASP A 31 -8.25 25.48 9.09
CA ASP A 31 -7.86 26.54 10.02
C ASP A 31 -6.34 26.64 10.18
N LEU A 32 -5.67 27.23 9.18
CA LEU A 32 -4.32 27.76 9.35
C LEU A 32 -4.32 29.29 9.51
N SER A 33 -5.47 29.92 9.60
CA SER A 33 -5.52 31.32 10.02
C SER A 33 -5.19 31.37 11.51
N CYS A 34 -3.95 31.73 11.85
CA CYS A 34 -3.68 32.46 13.10
C CYS A 34 -4.51 33.74 13.05
N ARG A 35 -5.83 33.66 13.29
CA ARG A 35 -6.60 34.80 13.68
C ARG A 35 -6.08 35.17 15.06
N PRO A 36 -5.46 36.36 15.24
CA PRO A 36 -5.34 36.88 16.57
C PRO A 36 -6.77 36.96 17.10
N THR A 37 -7.09 36.17 18.11
CA THR A 37 -8.31 36.32 18.89
C THR A 37 -8.23 37.70 19.52
N MET A 38 -8.69 38.71 18.81
CA MET A 38 -9.13 39.92 19.42
C MET A 38 -10.34 39.52 20.27
N VAL A 39 -10.11 39.32 21.56
CA VAL A 39 -11.16 39.19 22.54
C VAL A 39 -11.90 40.51 22.53
N PRO A 40 -13.14 40.65 22.04
CA PRO A 40 -13.90 41.86 22.23
C PRO A 40 -14.24 41.90 23.71
N ALA A 41 -13.68 42.86 24.41
CA ALA A 41 -14.21 43.23 25.71
C ALA A 41 -15.65 43.69 25.49
N ALA A 42 -16.56 43.08 26.25
CA ALA A 42 -18.01 43.39 26.40
C ALA A 42 -18.97 42.55 25.54
N GLY A 43 -19.55 41.58 26.21
CA GLY A 43 -20.96 41.20 26.28
C GLY A 43 -21.82 41.34 25.00
N ILE A 44 -21.81 40.30 24.14
CA ILE A 44 -22.98 39.98 23.34
C ILE A 44 -23.11 38.46 23.32
N LEU A 45 -24.23 37.98 23.88
CA LEU A 45 -24.72 36.62 23.77
C LEU A 45 -24.88 36.28 22.30
N SER A 46 -23.91 35.57 21.71
CA SER A 46 -24.03 34.98 20.38
C SER A 46 -24.61 33.59 20.54
N GLN A 47 -25.73 33.38 19.88
CA GLN A 47 -26.50 32.14 19.83
C GLN A 47 -25.62 30.96 19.39
N PRO A 48 -25.81 29.76 19.97
CA PRO A 48 -25.22 28.53 19.45
C PRO A 48 -26.06 28.06 18.25
N GLY A 49 -25.60 28.36 17.05
CA GLY A 49 -26.34 28.00 15.84
C GLY A 49 -25.55 28.20 14.58
N SER A 50 -24.53 27.38 14.37
CA SER A 50 -24.12 26.78 13.09
C SER A 50 -22.85 25.96 13.34
N THR A 51 -23.03 24.69 13.55
CA THR A 51 -22.00 23.68 13.28
C THR A 51 -21.67 23.75 11.79
N GLN A 52 -20.87 24.73 11.40
CA GLN A 52 -20.16 24.64 10.14
C GLN A 52 -19.15 23.53 10.30
N ASP A 53 -19.42 22.42 9.60
CA ASP A 53 -18.56 21.25 9.52
C ASP A 53 -17.11 21.69 9.25
N ASN A 54 -16.26 21.58 10.26
CA ASN A 54 -14.81 21.74 10.17
C ASN A 54 -14.23 20.51 9.49
N VAL A 55 -14.64 20.27 8.23
CA VAL A 55 -14.12 19.16 7.45
C VAL A 55 -12.83 19.62 6.77
N SER A 56 -11.71 19.09 7.25
CA SER A 56 -10.44 19.19 6.53
C SER A 56 -10.57 18.47 5.18
N MET A 57 -10.07 19.08 4.12
CA MET A 57 -10.18 18.53 2.76
C MET A 57 -9.00 17.61 2.46
N VAL A 58 -9.29 16.36 2.10
CA VAL A 58 -8.30 15.42 1.58
C VAL A 58 -8.51 15.28 0.08
N THR A 59 -7.50 15.59 -0.70
CA THR A 59 -7.49 15.40 -2.15
C THR A 59 -6.51 14.29 -2.49
N ILE A 60 -6.97 13.28 -3.24
CA ILE A 60 -6.13 12.17 -3.70
C ILE A 60 -5.84 12.36 -5.18
N ILE A 61 -4.56 12.43 -5.53
CA ILE A 61 -4.07 12.56 -6.91
C ILE A 61 -3.31 11.31 -7.29
N LYS A 62 -3.68 10.69 -8.41
CA LYS A 62 -2.93 9.56 -8.95
C LYS A 62 -1.62 10.03 -9.59
N ILE A 63 -0.53 9.39 -9.24
CA ILE A 63 0.80 9.69 -9.81
C ILE A 63 0.77 9.55 -11.34
N ALA A 64 0.10 8.53 -11.88
CA ALA A 64 -0.03 8.31 -13.31
C ALA A 64 -0.73 9.50 -14.02
N ASP A 65 -1.77 10.06 -13.40
CA ASP A 65 -2.50 11.22 -13.94
C ASP A 65 -1.64 12.49 -13.88
N LEU A 66 -0.89 12.69 -12.81
CA LEU A 66 0.06 13.79 -12.69
C LEU A 66 1.15 13.71 -13.77
N LEU A 67 1.74 12.54 -13.97
CA LEU A 67 2.81 12.33 -14.96
C LEU A 67 2.29 12.46 -16.41
N SER A 68 1.06 12.04 -16.68
CA SER A 68 0.43 12.17 -18.00
C SER A 68 -0.02 13.61 -18.34
N GLY A 69 0.10 14.54 -17.39
CA GLY A 69 -0.22 15.95 -17.62
C GLY A 69 -1.71 16.28 -17.63
N LYS A 70 -2.56 15.45 -16.98
CA LYS A 70 -3.97 15.77 -16.83
C LYS A 70 -4.14 17.07 -16.04
N THR A 71 -4.97 17.97 -16.53
CA THR A 71 -5.14 19.33 -15.98
C THR A 71 -5.58 19.32 -14.50
N ASN A 72 -6.42 18.34 -14.12
CA ASN A 72 -6.93 18.25 -12.75
C ASN A 72 -5.98 17.51 -11.78
N ALA A 73 -4.85 16.98 -12.28
CA ALA A 73 -3.91 16.22 -11.48
C ALA A 73 -2.74 17.07 -10.94
N ASP A 74 -2.66 18.34 -11.32
CA ASP A 74 -1.60 19.27 -10.88
C ASP A 74 -2.19 20.49 -10.16
N PRO A 75 -2.80 20.30 -8.98
CA PRO A 75 -3.41 21.39 -8.24
C PRO A 75 -2.37 22.36 -7.69
N GLN A 76 -2.81 23.60 -7.48
CA GLN A 76 -2.04 24.60 -6.77
C GLN A 76 -1.94 24.23 -5.28
N ILE A 77 -0.72 24.28 -4.76
CA ILE A 77 -0.42 24.02 -3.36
C ILE A 77 -0.44 25.33 -2.59
N LEU A 78 -1.14 25.31 -1.46
CA LEU A 78 -1.25 26.45 -0.56
C LEU A 78 -0.32 26.29 0.63
N SER A 79 0.02 27.40 1.28
CA SER A 79 0.77 27.38 2.53
C SER A 79 -0.03 26.63 3.59
N GLY A 80 0.59 25.62 4.22
CA GLY A 80 -0.03 24.77 5.22
C GLY A 80 -0.63 23.48 4.69
N ASP A 81 -0.66 23.25 3.37
CA ASP A 81 -1.01 21.93 2.83
C ASP A 81 0.04 20.89 3.25
N ILE A 82 -0.43 19.72 3.66
CA ILE A 82 0.41 18.56 3.98
C ILE A 82 0.30 17.56 2.84
N ILE A 83 1.43 17.25 2.21
CA ILE A 83 1.48 16.33 1.08
C ILE A 83 2.20 15.07 1.51
N THR A 84 1.53 13.93 1.33
CA THR A 84 2.08 12.62 1.68
C THR A 84 2.01 11.68 0.49
N VAL A 85 3.11 10.96 0.27
CA VAL A 85 3.19 9.86 -0.68
C VAL A 85 3.54 8.61 0.11
N ASN A 86 2.59 7.69 0.23
CA ASN A 86 2.79 6.47 0.99
C ASN A 86 3.68 5.47 0.22
N ARG A 87 4.26 4.51 0.91
CA ARG A 87 4.88 3.36 0.25
C ARG A 87 3.81 2.42 -0.31
N ALA A 88 4.09 1.84 -1.48
CA ALA A 88 3.31 0.73 -1.98
C ALA A 88 3.43 -0.46 -1.01
N LEU A 89 2.31 -1.12 -0.77
CA LEU A 89 2.29 -2.31 0.07
C LEU A 89 2.67 -3.55 -0.75
N PRO A 90 3.42 -4.50 -0.17
CA PRO A 90 3.89 -5.66 -0.89
C PRO A 90 2.79 -6.69 -1.17
N ILE A 91 2.94 -7.39 -2.29
CA ILE A 91 2.28 -8.66 -2.59
C ILE A 91 3.40 -9.69 -2.68
N TYR A 92 3.23 -10.84 -2.06
CA TYR A 92 4.27 -11.86 -2.00
C TYR A 92 4.01 -12.97 -3.01
N ILE A 93 5.02 -13.34 -3.79
CA ILE A 93 4.97 -14.52 -4.65
C ILE A 93 6.06 -15.49 -4.25
N ILE A 94 5.67 -16.75 -4.07
CA ILE A 94 6.49 -17.85 -3.56
C ILE A 94 6.23 -19.13 -4.34
N GLY A 95 7.04 -20.15 -4.10
CA GLY A 95 6.92 -21.46 -4.71
C GLY A 95 7.61 -21.55 -6.08
N ALA A 96 7.00 -22.27 -7.01
CA ALA A 96 7.59 -22.61 -8.30
C ALA A 96 7.53 -21.45 -9.32
N VAL A 97 8.18 -20.34 -9.01
CA VAL A 97 8.40 -19.18 -9.89
C VAL A 97 9.90 -18.93 -10.05
N ILE A 98 10.29 -18.20 -11.10
CA ILE A 98 11.71 -17.95 -11.38
C ILE A 98 12.34 -17.07 -10.28
N ASN A 99 11.65 -16.00 -9.86
CA ASN A 99 12.14 -15.07 -8.84
C ASN A 99 11.11 -14.88 -7.73
N PRO A 100 11.08 -15.74 -6.69
CA PRO A 100 10.23 -15.53 -5.52
C PRO A 100 10.65 -14.27 -4.79
N ARG A 101 9.73 -13.30 -4.63
CA ARG A 101 10.03 -12.01 -3.96
C ARG A 101 8.78 -11.24 -3.60
N PRO A 102 8.85 -10.27 -2.69
CA PRO A 102 7.81 -9.26 -2.58
C PRO A 102 7.79 -8.36 -3.83
N VAL A 103 6.59 -8.05 -4.32
CA VAL A 103 6.37 -7.15 -5.45
C VAL A 103 5.55 -5.96 -4.98
N TYR A 104 6.04 -4.76 -5.25
CA TYR A 104 5.39 -3.50 -4.93
C TYR A 104 4.75 -2.94 -6.20
N SER A 105 3.45 -2.63 -6.16
CA SER A 105 2.77 -2.10 -7.34
C SER A 105 2.10 -0.76 -7.05
N ARG A 106 2.22 0.17 -8.00
CA ARG A 106 1.53 1.47 -8.00
C ARG A 106 0.12 1.38 -8.57
N GLU A 107 -0.17 0.32 -9.31
CA GLU A 107 -1.44 0.10 -9.97
C GLU A 107 -2.09 -1.21 -9.50
N LYS A 108 -3.32 -1.44 -9.93
CA LYS A 108 -3.98 -2.72 -9.71
C LYS A 108 -3.15 -3.84 -10.31
N MET A 109 -2.74 -4.78 -9.46
CA MET A 109 -1.97 -5.96 -9.84
C MET A 109 -2.90 -7.14 -10.01
N THR A 110 -2.78 -7.85 -11.14
CA THR A 110 -3.47 -9.11 -11.36
C THR A 110 -2.52 -10.29 -11.20
N LEU A 111 -3.07 -11.49 -11.04
CA LEU A 111 -2.29 -12.71 -10.84
C LEU A 111 -1.32 -12.96 -12.01
N SER A 112 -1.79 -12.81 -13.25
CA SER A 112 -0.94 -13.02 -14.43
C SER A 112 0.19 -11.98 -14.53
N ARG A 113 -0.08 -10.70 -14.20
CA ARG A 113 0.94 -9.64 -14.16
C ARG A 113 1.97 -9.88 -13.07
N LEU A 114 1.54 -10.35 -11.88
CA LEU A 114 2.45 -10.67 -10.80
C LEU A 114 3.44 -11.78 -11.21
N ILE A 115 2.93 -12.87 -11.80
CA ILE A 115 3.76 -13.98 -12.28
C ILE A 115 4.75 -13.49 -13.35
N ALA A 116 4.30 -12.67 -14.30
CA ALA A 116 5.17 -12.08 -15.30
C ALA A 116 6.27 -11.21 -14.67
N THR A 117 5.93 -10.42 -13.64
CA THR A 117 6.88 -9.58 -12.89
C THR A 117 7.91 -10.42 -12.13
N ALA A 118 7.52 -11.62 -11.68
CA ALA A 118 8.43 -12.59 -11.05
C ALA A 118 9.29 -13.38 -12.06
N GLY A 119 9.25 -13.02 -13.35
CA GLY A 119 10.00 -13.67 -14.40
C GLY A 119 9.32 -14.89 -15.00
N GLY A 120 8.09 -15.18 -14.58
CA GLY A 120 7.32 -16.33 -15.02
C GLY A 120 7.38 -17.53 -14.09
N LEU A 121 6.78 -18.63 -14.55
CA LEU A 121 6.79 -19.92 -13.86
C LEU A 121 8.10 -20.65 -14.04
N SER A 122 8.55 -21.39 -13.03
CA SER A 122 9.68 -22.30 -13.15
C SER A 122 9.30 -23.55 -13.97
N LYS A 123 10.29 -24.33 -14.40
CA LYS A 123 10.07 -25.52 -15.27
C LYS A 123 9.24 -26.62 -14.59
N ASP A 124 9.33 -26.70 -13.28
CA ASP A 124 8.62 -27.65 -12.43
C ASP A 124 7.28 -27.11 -11.90
N ALA A 125 6.90 -25.92 -12.27
CA ALA A 125 5.65 -25.30 -11.83
C ALA A 125 4.42 -26.02 -12.39
N ASP A 126 3.38 -26.10 -11.58
CA ASP A 126 2.05 -26.50 -11.99
C ASP A 126 1.16 -25.27 -12.18
N ALA A 127 1.00 -24.85 -13.41
CA ALA A 127 0.23 -23.66 -13.79
C ALA A 127 -1.27 -23.77 -13.49
N SER A 128 -1.78 -24.97 -13.21
CA SER A 128 -3.19 -25.19 -12.85
C SER A 128 -3.44 -25.09 -11.34
N ARG A 129 -2.37 -25.05 -10.53
CA ARG A 129 -2.47 -25.08 -9.07
C ARG A 129 -1.75 -23.89 -8.44
N LEU A 130 -2.46 -22.78 -8.37
CA LEU A 130 -2.04 -21.59 -7.64
C LEU A 130 -2.99 -21.37 -6.47
N ILE A 131 -2.46 -20.87 -5.38
CA ILE A 131 -3.26 -20.52 -4.20
C ILE A 131 -2.91 -19.09 -3.81
N ILE A 132 -3.94 -18.27 -3.64
CA ILE A 132 -3.84 -16.92 -3.11
C ILE A 132 -4.32 -16.97 -1.67
N PHE A 133 -3.43 -16.72 -0.73
CA PHE A 133 -3.78 -16.54 0.67
C PHE A 133 -4.03 -15.06 0.93
N ARG A 134 -5.29 -14.74 1.21
CA ARG A 134 -5.75 -13.38 1.50
C ARG A 134 -6.19 -13.28 2.94
N ARG A 135 -5.66 -12.29 3.64
CA ARG A 135 -6.08 -12.00 5.01
C ARG A 135 -7.28 -11.05 5.00
N ASP A 136 -8.35 -11.44 5.70
CA ASP A 136 -9.54 -10.63 5.91
C ASP A 136 -9.75 -10.50 7.45
N GLY A 137 -9.20 -9.43 8.01
CA GLY A 137 -9.13 -9.27 9.46
C GLY A 137 -8.24 -10.34 10.13
N LEU A 138 -8.85 -11.18 10.97
CA LEU A 138 -8.18 -12.29 11.66
C LEU A 138 -8.22 -13.60 10.87
N GLU A 139 -9.07 -13.71 9.86
CA GLU A 139 -9.22 -14.90 9.04
C GLU A 139 -8.29 -14.88 7.82
N VAL A 140 -7.89 -16.08 7.39
CA VAL A 140 -7.15 -16.27 6.15
C VAL A 140 -8.03 -17.06 5.19
N ARG A 141 -8.35 -16.44 4.04
CA ARG A 141 -9.05 -17.10 2.95
C ARG A 141 -8.04 -17.64 1.94
N SER A 142 -8.26 -18.85 1.46
CA SER A 142 -7.52 -19.43 0.36
C SER A 142 -8.36 -19.40 -0.91
N ILE A 143 -7.86 -18.75 -1.97
CA ILE A 143 -8.50 -18.66 -3.28
C ILE A 143 -7.66 -19.51 -4.23
N GLU A 144 -8.26 -20.55 -4.81
CA GLU A 144 -7.60 -21.37 -5.82
C GLU A 144 -7.69 -20.69 -7.18
N ALA A 145 -6.58 -20.65 -7.91
CA ALA A 145 -6.49 -20.06 -9.23
C ALA A 145 -5.79 -21.04 -10.20
N ASP A 146 -6.19 -20.96 -11.48
CA ASP A 146 -5.65 -21.75 -12.56
C ASP A 146 -5.20 -20.82 -13.69
N LEU A 147 -3.90 -20.65 -13.82
CA LEU A 147 -3.32 -19.77 -14.84
C LEU A 147 -3.61 -20.24 -16.26
N THR A 148 -3.78 -21.55 -16.47
CA THR A 148 -4.12 -22.08 -17.80
C THR A 148 -5.54 -21.71 -18.22
N LYS A 149 -6.48 -21.69 -17.28
CA LYS A 149 -7.84 -21.22 -17.53
C LYS A 149 -7.88 -19.72 -17.77
N ILE A 150 -7.13 -18.94 -17.00
CA ILE A 150 -7.01 -17.49 -17.18
C ILE A 150 -6.46 -17.17 -18.57
N LYS A 151 -5.36 -17.80 -18.97
CA LYS A 151 -4.76 -17.63 -20.31
C LYS A 151 -5.72 -17.96 -21.45
N ASN A 152 -6.58 -18.94 -21.26
CA ASN A 152 -7.56 -19.38 -22.27
C ASN A 152 -8.87 -18.60 -22.20
N GLY A 153 -8.97 -17.56 -21.37
CA GLY A 153 -10.18 -16.74 -21.18
C GLY A 153 -11.35 -17.49 -20.54
N ARG A 154 -11.08 -18.62 -19.89
CA ARG A 154 -12.10 -19.45 -19.20
C ARG A 154 -12.29 -19.08 -17.73
N SER A 155 -11.44 -18.25 -17.18
CA SER A 155 -11.51 -17.71 -15.82
C SER A 155 -11.03 -16.27 -15.84
N GLU A 156 -11.57 -15.45 -14.94
CA GLU A 156 -11.12 -14.08 -14.75
C GLU A 156 -9.71 -14.06 -14.14
N ASP A 157 -8.94 -13.01 -14.47
CA ASP A 157 -7.62 -12.78 -13.88
C ASP A 157 -7.80 -12.07 -12.55
N GLU A 158 -7.60 -12.80 -11.45
CA GLU A 158 -7.85 -12.32 -10.09
C GLU A 158 -7.04 -11.06 -9.76
N VAL A 159 -7.74 -10.04 -9.26
CA VAL A 159 -7.11 -8.81 -8.77
C VAL A 159 -6.55 -9.06 -7.38
N LEU A 160 -5.25 -8.83 -7.22
CA LEU A 160 -4.54 -9.03 -5.99
C LEU A 160 -4.63 -7.80 -5.09
N LEU A 161 -4.69 -8.07 -3.79
CA LEU A 161 -4.71 -7.04 -2.75
C LEU A 161 -3.34 -6.96 -2.05
N PRO A 162 -3.05 -5.84 -1.41
CA PRO A 162 -1.87 -5.72 -0.56
C PRO A 162 -1.80 -6.84 0.48
N PHE A 163 -0.59 -7.38 0.69
CA PHE A 163 -0.29 -8.49 1.60
C PHE A 163 -0.83 -9.86 1.18
N ASP A 164 -1.43 -10.00 -0.01
CA ASP A 164 -1.71 -11.32 -0.56
C ASP A 164 -0.42 -12.13 -0.70
N ILE A 165 -0.48 -13.41 -0.37
CA ILE A 165 0.61 -14.36 -0.56
C ILE A 165 0.17 -15.34 -1.65
N ILE A 166 0.88 -15.34 -2.76
CA ILE A 166 0.60 -16.21 -3.89
C ILE A 166 1.60 -17.36 -3.88
N GLU A 167 1.11 -18.58 -3.75
CA GLU A 167 1.92 -19.78 -3.86
C GLU A 167 1.65 -20.49 -5.18
N VAL A 168 2.71 -20.75 -5.92
CA VAL A 168 2.68 -21.57 -7.13
C VAL A 168 3.16 -22.97 -6.77
N ALA A 169 2.30 -23.98 -6.95
CA ALA A 169 2.66 -25.35 -6.65
C ALA A 169 3.68 -25.91 -7.66
N SER A 170 4.53 -26.83 -7.21
CA SER A 170 5.35 -27.67 -8.10
C SER A 170 4.55 -28.88 -8.56
N LYS A 171 4.92 -29.44 -9.72
CA LYS A 171 4.38 -30.70 -10.23
C LYS A 171 4.68 -31.80 -9.22
N GLY A 172 3.63 -32.51 -8.77
CA GLY A 172 3.76 -33.55 -7.75
C GLY A 172 3.82 -33.06 -6.29
N GLY A 173 3.88 -31.75 -6.05
CA GLY A 173 3.82 -31.17 -4.72
C GLY A 173 2.43 -31.28 -4.10
N SER A 174 2.35 -31.35 -2.75
CA SER A 174 1.10 -31.30 -2.01
C SER A 174 0.56 -29.87 -1.93
N LYS A 175 -0.76 -29.71 -1.90
CA LYS A 175 -1.40 -28.41 -1.62
C LYS A 175 -1.14 -27.99 -0.18
N ARG A 176 -0.72 -26.77 0.04
CA ARG A 176 -0.71 -26.18 1.37
C ARG A 176 -2.11 -25.70 1.74
N LYS A 177 -2.49 -25.95 2.97
CA LYS A 177 -3.78 -25.51 3.53
C LYS A 177 -3.66 -24.13 4.19
N TYR A 178 -2.46 -23.77 4.64
CA TYR A 178 -2.18 -22.53 5.36
C TYR A 178 -1.03 -21.78 4.71
N PRO A 179 -0.99 -20.43 4.82
CA PRO A 179 0.14 -19.67 4.34
C PRO A 179 1.44 -20.15 5.01
N PRO A 180 2.57 -20.13 4.30
CA PRO A 180 3.83 -20.50 4.89
C PRO A 180 4.15 -19.56 6.04
N MET A 181 4.45 -20.13 7.21
CA MET A 181 5.04 -19.36 8.29
C MET A 181 6.51 -19.13 7.94
N VAL A 182 6.92 -17.87 7.83
CA VAL A 182 8.34 -17.51 7.77
C VAL A 182 8.88 -17.75 9.17
N ALA A 183 9.56 -18.88 9.37
CA ALA A 183 10.37 -19.08 10.57
C ALA A 183 11.49 -18.03 10.52
N ASN A 184 11.43 -17.02 11.39
CA ASN A 184 12.56 -16.15 11.59
C ASN A 184 13.67 -17.00 12.20
N GLU A 185 14.70 -17.30 11.42
CA GLU A 185 15.90 -18.02 11.90
C GLU A 185 16.57 -17.30 13.09
N GLN A 186 16.26 -16.01 13.28
CA GLN A 186 16.73 -15.24 14.44
C GLN A 186 16.04 -15.60 15.77
N ASN A 187 14.98 -16.40 15.76
CA ASN A 187 14.23 -16.73 16.98
C ASN A 187 14.61 -18.11 17.56
N THR A 188 15.47 -18.89 16.88
CA THR A 188 15.90 -20.19 17.38
C THR A 188 16.97 -20.10 18.45
N ASP A 189 17.59 -18.94 18.62
CA ASP A 189 18.71 -18.77 19.60
C ASP A 189 18.32 -17.98 20.87
N ARG A 190 17.09 -17.46 20.94
CA ARG A 190 16.61 -16.70 22.10
C ARG A 190 16.19 -17.57 23.30
N SER A 191 15.98 -18.89 23.09
CA SER A 191 15.63 -19.80 24.19
C SER A 191 16.82 -20.25 25.03
N LYS A 192 18.06 -19.85 24.65
CA LYS A 192 19.31 -20.19 25.37
C LYS A 192 20.05 -19.02 25.96
N GLN A 193 19.55 -17.79 25.79
CA GLN A 193 20.10 -16.65 26.54
C GLN A 193 19.40 -16.57 27.90
N GLU A 194 19.94 -17.27 28.88
CA GLU A 194 19.72 -16.95 30.29
C GLU A 194 20.10 -15.48 30.50
N LEU A 195 19.10 -14.65 30.81
CA LEU A 195 19.34 -13.29 31.25
C LEU A 195 20.11 -13.35 32.58
N PRO A 196 21.29 -12.76 32.71
CA PRO A 196 21.94 -12.69 33.98
C PRO A 196 21.16 -11.75 34.91
N LEU A 197 20.31 -12.34 35.75
CA LEU A 197 19.71 -11.62 36.87
C LEU A 197 20.82 -11.23 37.84
N ARG A 198 21.33 -10.00 37.71
CA ARG A 198 22.12 -9.40 38.80
C ARG A 198 21.15 -8.87 39.85
N ILE A 199 21.02 -9.64 40.93
CA ILE A 199 20.45 -9.11 42.18
C ILE A 199 21.53 -8.23 42.79
N VAL A 200 21.22 -6.92 42.91
CA VAL A 200 22.03 -5.99 43.67
C VAL A 200 21.44 -5.98 45.07
N GLU A 201 22.19 -6.48 46.05
CA GLU A 201 21.95 -6.26 47.48
C GLU A 201 22.23 -4.80 47.86
#